data_dde46ffc2a20f76db10f9acdce515c00
#
_entry.id   dde46ffc2a20f76db10f9acdce515c00
#
_cell.length_a   1.000
_cell.length_b   1.000
_cell.length_c   1.000
_cell.angle_alpha   90.00
_cell.angle_beta   90.00
_cell.angle_gamma   90.00
#
_symmetry.space_group_name_H-M   'P 1'
#
loop_
_entity.id
_entity.type
_entity.pdbx_description
1 polymer ?
#
loop_
_entity_poly.entity_id
_entity_poly.type
_entity_poly.pdbx_seq_one_letter_code
_entity_poly.pdbx_strand_id
1 'polypeptide(L)'
;MTYSSGNTILDDDYNGFKDTVNGTLGTGSTTQGYGQSTVAAVSAGSTITATQWASLLNPITSMASHQGTSITSITNPSAGGTISAFTALSANITAVTGDGRFNAAASGSDASVSSVTTATWTTSAVLTKTFTFPSANQLRYYFNAGGMLRFSWSRSGGTSNSQNTAWTNLF
;
A
#
# COMPACT_ATOMS: atom_id res chain seq x y z
N MET A 1 -22.01 10.63 8.02
CA MET A 1 -22.65 11.84 7.45
C MET A 1 -23.70 11.41 6.46
N THR A 2 -24.85 12.02 6.49
CA THR A 2 -25.95 11.69 5.58
C THR A 2 -26.27 12.96 4.78
N TYR A 3 -25.87 13.00 3.52
CA TYR A 3 -26.28 14.05 2.59
C TYR A 3 -27.54 13.64 1.87
N SER A 4 -28.48 14.58 1.73
CA SER A 4 -29.64 14.45 0.86
C SER A 4 -29.37 15.17 -0.45
N SER A 5 -30.02 14.72 -1.52
CA SER A 5 -29.95 15.41 -2.82
C SER A 5 -30.31 16.89 -2.68
N GLY A 6 -29.49 17.76 -3.22
CA GLY A 6 -29.67 19.22 -3.14
C GLY A 6 -28.91 19.90 -1.99
N ASN A 7 -28.29 19.15 -1.09
CA ASN A 7 -27.45 19.76 -0.06
C ASN A 7 -26.15 20.31 -0.66
N THR A 8 -25.66 21.40 -0.08
CA THR A 8 -24.32 21.91 -0.40
C THR A 8 -23.28 21.12 0.40
N ILE A 9 -22.21 20.72 -0.26
CA ILE A 9 -21.07 20.12 0.43
C ILE A 9 -20.34 21.22 1.20
N LEU A 10 -20.16 20.99 2.48
CA LEU A 10 -19.50 21.92 3.38
C LEU A 10 -17.98 21.75 3.29
N ASP A 11 -17.27 22.83 3.55
CA ASP A 11 -15.81 22.85 3.63
C ASP A 11 -15.27 21.87 4.69
N ASP A 12 -15.95 21.73 5.82
CA ASP A 12 -15.60 20.78 6.88
C ASP A 12 -15.61 19.33 6.37
N ASP A 13 -16.58 18.96 5.54
CA ASP A 13 -16.67 17.61 5.00
C ASP A 13 -15.56 17.33 3.97
N TYR A 14 -15.30 18.30 3.08
CA TYR A 14 -14.18 18.22 2.18
C TYR A 14 -12.86 18.09 2.94
N ASN A 15 -12.64 18.92 3.94
CA ASN A 15 -11.44 18.90 4.75
C ASN A 15 -11.29 17.59 5.54
N GLY A 16 -12.37 17.01 6.02
CA GLY A 16 -12.37 15.70 6.67
C GLY A 16 -11.91 14.57 5.74
N PHE A 17 -12.39 14.56 4.48
CA PHE A 17 -11.91 13.63 3.47
C PHE A 17 -10.44 13.87 3.11
N LYS A 18 -10.07 15.12 2.90
CA LYS A 18 -8.70 15.54 2.64
C LYS A 18 -7.75 15.08 3.75
N ASP A 19 -8.11 15.22 5.02
CA ASP A 19 -7.25 14.83 6.14
C ASP A 19 -7.03 13.31 6.15
N THR A 20 -8.07 12.53 5.90
CA THR A 20 -7.97 11.07 5.80
C THR A 20 -7.07 10.64 4.64
N VAL A 21 -7.25 11.24 3.46
CA VAL A 21 -6.42 10.97 2.28
C VAL A 21 -4.96 11.36 2.54
N ASN A 22 -4.73 12.53 3.13
CA ASN A 22 -3.39 13.04 3.40
C ASN A 22 -2.64 12.21 4.45
N GLY A 23 -3.33 11.57 5.38
CA GLY A 23 -2.75 10.62 6.32
C GLY A 23 -2.03 9.45 5.63
N THR A 24 -2.50 9.05 4.46
CA THR A 24 -1.86 8.00 3.66
C THR A 24 -0.98 8.58 2.54
N LEU A 25 -1.43 9.65 1.88
CA LEU A 25 -0.72 10.24 0.75
C LEU A 25 0.57 10.95 1.20
N GLY A 26 0.52 11.70 2.27
CA GLY A 26 1.62 12.51 2.79
C GLY A 26 2.57 11.76 3.72
N THR A 27 3.35 12.52 4.48
CA THR A 27 4.31 12.01 5.47
C THR A 27 3.75 11.99 6.89
N GLY A 28 2.52 12.48 7.11
CA GLY A 28 1.97 12.80 8.43
C GLY A 28 1.78 11.63 9.39
N SER A 29 1.77 10.40 8.91
CA SER A 29 1.68 9.20 9.76
C SER A 29 2.98 8.38 9.75
N THR A 30 4.11 9.04 9.75
CA THR A 30 5.45 8.47 9.88
C THR A 30 5.74 7.34 8.87
N THR A 31 5.49 6.09 9.26
CA THR A 31 5.81 4.90 8.45
C THR A 31 4.73 4.54 7.44
N GLN A 32 3.55 5.14 7.50
CA GLN A 32 2.39 4.74 6.68
C GLN A 32 2.11 5.63 5.48
N GLY A 33 2.74 6.80 5.40
CA GLY A 33 2.56 7.73 4.29
C GLY A 33 3.42 7.42 3.07
N TYR A 34 2.92 7.78 1.90
CA TYR A 34 3.65 7.67 0.63
C TYR A 34 4.67 8.80 0.40
N GLY A 35 4.69 9.83 1.24
CA GLY A 35 5.58 10.98 1.09
C GLY A 35 5.27 11.85 -0.12
N GLN A 36 4.04 11.82 -0.61
CA GLN A 36 3.58 12.60 -1.76
C GLN A 36 3.05 13.96 -1.33
N SER A 37 2.90 14.86 -2.29
CA SER A 37 2.26 16.16 -2.06
C SER A 37 0.83 16.00 -1.57
N THR A 38 0.49 16.68 -0.50
CA THR A 38 -0.82 16.60 0.14
C THR A 38 -1.86 17.45 -0.59
N VAL A 39 -3.12 17.03 -0.48
CA VAL A 39 -4.27 17.81 -0.95
C VAL A 39 -4.44 19.03 -0.04
N ALA A 40 -4.62 20.21 -0.64
CA ALA A 40 -4.81 21.46 0.09
C ALA A 40 -6.19 21.54 0.76
N ALA A 41 -6.23 22.21 1.92
CA ALA A 41 -7.49 22.51 2.60
C ALA A 41 -8.29 23.61 1.87
N VAL A 42 -9.59 23.60 2.09
CA VAL A 42 -10.50 24.67 1.69
C VAL A 42 -10.77 25.53 2.93
N SER A 43 -10.80 26.86 2.76
CA SER A 43 -11.07 27.78 3.86
C SER A 43 -12.55 27.72 4.27
N ALA A 44 -12.81 27.96 5.57
CA ALA A 44 -14.15 27.97 6.12
C ALA A 44 -15.09 28.92 5.34
N GLY A 45 -16.27 28.45 5.02
CA GLY A 45 -17.28 29.18 4.27
C GLY A 45 -17.02 29.32 2.76
N SER A 46 -15.95 28.73 2.24
CA SER A 46 -15.65 28.76 0.81
C SER A 46 -16.45 27.71 0.04
N THR A 47 -16.84 28.06 -1.18
CA THR A 47 -17.43 27.07 -2.11
C THR A 47 -16.35 26.12 -2.61
N ILE A 48 -16.63 24.83 -2.57
CA ILE A 48 -15.73 23.80 -3.12
C ILE A 48 -15.84 23.81 -4.65
N THR A 49 -14.73 24.06 -5.30
CA THR A 49 -14.65 24.08 -6.76
C THR A 49 -14.48 22.68 -7.35
N ALA A 50 -14.85 22.51 -8.63
CA ALA A 50 -14.62 21.26 -9.37
C ALA A 50 -13.13 20.86 -9.39
N THR A 51 -12.22 21.83 -9.46
CA THR A 51 -10.77 21.60 -9.42
C THR A 51 -10.32 21.06 -8.06
N GLN A 52 -10.81 21.62 -6.96
CA GLN A 52 -10.51 21.10 -5.63
C GLN A 52 -11.05 19.69 -5.44
N TRP A 53 -12.26 19.40 -5.93
CA TRP A 53 -12.81 18.06 -5.87
C TRP A 53 -11.98 17.07 -6.70
N ALA A 54 -11.56 17.45 -7.91
CA ALA A 54 -10.66 16.64 -8.72
C ALA A 54 -9.31 16.39 -8.02
N SER A 55 -8.78 17.39 -7.30
CA SER A 55 -7.55 17.28 -6.52
C SER A 55 -7.68 16.30 -5.35
N LEU A 56 -8.89 16.03 -4.88
CA LEU A 56 -9.18 14.98 -3.90
C LEU A 56 -9.31 13.60 -4.56
N LEU A 57 -9.98 13.50 -5.71
CA LEU A 57 -10.23 12.21 -6.38
C LEU A 57 -8.98 11.62 -7.03
N ASN A 58 -8.12 12.44 -7.62
CA ASN A 58 -6.94 11.97 -8.34
C ASN A 58 -5.96 11.19 -7.47
N PRO A 59 -5.58 11.65 -6.24
CA PRO A 59 -4.75 10.87 -5.33
C PRO A 59 -5.36 9.54 -4.92
N ILE A 60 -6.67 9.48 -4.70
CA ILE A 60 -7.38 8.23 -4.35
C ILE A 60 -7.21 7.21 -5.48
N THR A 61 -7.42 7.63 -6.73
CA THR A 61 -7.24 6.80 -7.92
C THR A 61 -5.77 6.35 -8.07
N SER A 62 -4.84 7.25 -7.82
CA SER A 62 -3.40 6.95 -7.86
C SER A 62 -3.01 5.93 -6.80
N MET A 63 -3.44 6.11 -5.54
CA MET A 63 -3.20 5.16 -4.46
C MET A 63 -3.79 3.79 -4.76
N ALA A 64 -5.04 3.74 -5.23
CA ALA A 64 -5.71 2.50 -5.62
C ALA A 64 -4.93 1.72 -6.69
N SER A 65 -4.45 2.42 -7.72
CA SER A 65 -3.63 1.82 -8.78
C SER A 65 -2.29 1.32 -8.25
N HIS A 66 -1.67 2.05 -7.32
CA HIS A 66 -0.40 1.67 -6.72
C HIS A 66 -0.51 0.45 -5.82
N GLN A 67 -1.60 0.35 -5.07
CA GLN A 67 -1.90 -0.74 -4.14
C GLN A 67 -2.52 -1.96 -4.82
N GLY A 68 -3.13 -1.78 -5.99
CA GLY A 68 -4.00 -2.79 -6.61
C GLY A 68 -5.37 -2.89 -5.96
N THR A 69 -5.78 -1.88 -5.21
CA THR A 69 -7.08 -1.82 -4.55
C THR A 69 -8.18 -1.48 -5.56
N SER A 70 -9.26 -2.26 -5.56
CA SER A 70 -10.43 -1.96 -6.39
C SER A 70 -11.25 -0.84 -5.76
N ILE A 71 -11.58 0.18 -6.54
CA ILE A 71 -12.43 1.30 -6.14
C ILE A 71 -13.55 1.53 -7.16
N THR A 72 -14.61 2.18 -6.72
CA THR A 72 -15.68 2.63 -7.62
C THR A 72 -15.20 3.83 -8.43
N SER A 73 -15.37 3.78 -9.74
CA SER A 73 -15.05 4.93 -10.61
C SER A 73 -15.96 6.11 -10.30
N ILE A 74 -15.36 7.27 -10.05
CA ILE A 74 -16.06 8.54 -9.81
C ILE A 74 -15.59 9.54 -10.85
N THR A 75 -16.52 10.09 -11.61
CA THR A 75 -16.22 11.12 -12.59
C THR A 75 -15.99 12.46 -11.91
N ASN A 76 -14.96 13.17 -12.30
CA ASN A 76 -14.73 14.54 -11.84
C ASN A 76 -15.90 15.43 -12.29
N PRO A 77 -16.50 16.23 -11.40
CA PRO A 77 -17.55 17.16 -11.77
C PRO A 77 -16.98 18.28 -12.65
N SER A 78 -17.81 18.80 -13.53
CA SER A 78 -17.54 20.06 -14.22
C SER A 78 -17.94 21.25 -13.33
N ALA A 79 -17.44 22.44 -13.63
CA ALA A 79 -17.83 23.66 -12.94
C ALA A 79 -19.36 23.86 -12.99
N GLY A 80 -19.98 24.10 -11.84
CA GLY A 80 -21.44 24.19 -11.70
C GLY A 80 -22.17 22.84 -11.72
N GLY A 81 -21.47 21.73 -11.87
CA GLY A 81 -22.04 20.38 -11.86
C GLY A 81 -22.35 19.88 -10.45
N THR A 82 -23.18 18.86 -10.37
CA THR A 82 -23.57 18.23 -9.11
C THR A 82 -22.55 17.17 -8.69
N ILE A 83 -22.17 17.14 -7.44
CA ILE A 83 -21.39 16.08 -6.83
C ILE A 83 -22.37 15.02 -6.31
N SER A 84 -22.44 13.87 -6.97
CA SER A 84 -23.46 12.85 -6.68
C SER A 84 -22.92 11.58 -6.06
N ALA A 85 -21.61 11.41 -5.97
CA ALA A 85 -20.98 10.13 -5.61
C ALA A 85 -20.38 10.12 -4.21
N PHE A 86 -20.96 10.80 -3.23
CA PHE A 86 -20.42 10.98 -1.90
C PHE A 86 -20.22 9.67 -1.14
N THR A 87 -21.17 8.76 -1.20
CA THR A 87 -21.05 7.42 -0.58
C THR A 87 -19.93 6.61 -1.20
N ALA A 88 -19.82 6.64 -2.54
CA ALA A 88 -18.74 5.95 -3.24
C ALA A 88 -17.37 6.55 -2.93
N LEU A 89 -17.28 7.88 -2.77
CA LEU A 89 -16.05 8.55 -2.34
C LEU A 89 -15.62 8.09 -0.94
N SER A 90 -16.52 8.08 0.02
CA SER A 90 -16.23 7.62 1.38
C SER A 90 -15.77 6.17 1.40
N ALA A 91 -16.42 5.29 0.63
CA ALA A 91 -16.01 3.90 0.49
C ALA A 91 -14.62 3.75 -0.16
N ASN A 92 -14.36 4.52 -1.22
CA ASN A 92 -13.06 4.52 -1.90
C ASN A 92 -11.93 4.99 -0.96
N ILE A 93 -12.17 6.07 -0.21
CA ILE A 93 -11.21 6.57 0.78
C ILE A 93 -10.90 5.48 1.80
N THR A 94 -11.91 4.86 2.39
CA THR A 94 -11.73 3.75 3.33
C THR A 94 -10.92 2.61 2.72
N ALA A 95 -11.22 2.24 1.47
CA ALA A 95 -10.52 1.16 0.78
C ALA A 95 -9.03 1.42 0.58
N VAL A 96 -8.64 2.67 0.27
CA VAL A 96 -7.23 3.00 -0.01
C VAL A 96 -6.42 3.44 1.20
N THR A 97 -7.07 3.78 2.32
CA THR A 97 -6.39 4.31 3.51
C THR A 97 -6.31 3.32 4.68
N GLY A 98 -6.93 2.14 4.57
CA GLY A 98 -7.08 1.18 5.68
C GLY A 98 -5.77 0.89 6.42
N ASP A 99 -4.75 0.41 5.71
CA ASP A 99 -3.43 0.13 6.27
C ASP A 99 -2.36 1.13 5.80
N GLY A 100 -2.77 2.33 5.40
CA GLY A 100 -1.87 3.35 4.85
C GLY A 100 -1.13 2.85 3.61
N ARG A 101 0.15 3.18 3.47
CA ARG A 101 0.97 2.71 2.33
C ARG A 101 1.18 1.20 2.30
N PHE A 102 0.94 0.50 3.40
CA PHE A 102 1.05 -0.96 3.48
C PHE A 102 -0.20 -1.67 2.99
N ASN A 103 -1.27 -0.91 2.70
CA ASN A 103 -2.46 -1.46 2.09
C ASN A 103 -2.13 -1.92 0.65
N ALA A 104 -2.30 -3.20 0.41
CA ALA A 104 -2.13 -3.78 -0.91
C ALA A 104 -3.19 -4.84 -1.13
N ALA A 105 -3.61 -5.00 -2.38
CA ALA A 105 -4.43 -6.16 -2.74
C ALA A 105 -3.68 -7.42 -2.31
N ALA A 106 -4.27 -8.15 -1.39
CA ALA A 106 -3.64 -9.25 -0.70
C ALA A 106 -3.08 -10.28 -1.70
N SER A 107 -1.81 -10.36 -1.80
CA SER A 107 -1.12 -11.44 -2.51
C SER A 107 -0.78 -12.57 -1.57
N GLY A 108 -1.53 -12.73 -0.54
CA GLY A 108 -1.34 -13.75 0.47
C GLY A 108 0.10 -14.18 0.64
N SER A 109 0.51 -14.16 1.72
CA SER A 109 1.39 -15.03 2.44
C SER A 109 2.64 -14.36 2.96
N ASP A 110 2.53 -14.01 4.17
CA ASP A 110 3.57 -14.29 5.14
C ASP A 110 3.83 -15.81 5.20
N ALA A 111 4.11 -16.43 4.08
CA ALA A 111 4.49 -17.84 4.08
C ALA A 111 5.95 -17.93 4.49
N SER A 112 6.21 -18.28 5.72
CA SER A 112 7.53 -18.79 6.04
C SER A 112 7.69 -20.13 5.34
N VAL A 113 8.58 -20.19 4.39
CA VAL A 113 8.88 -21.42 3.66
C VAL A 113 10.23 -21.91 4.17
N SER A 114 10.23 -22.93 5.00
CA SER A 114 11.44 -23.62 5.39
C SER A 114 11.78 -24.72 4.38
N SER A 115 13.03 -24.86 4.04
CA SER A 115 13.55 -26.06 3.38
C SER A 115 14.85 -26.47 4.06
N VAL A 116 14.96 -27.75 4.36
CA VAL A 116 16.18 -28.33 4.89
C VAL A 116 16.82 -29.13 3.79
N THR A 117 18.06 -28.83 3.47
CA THR A 117 18.88 -29.65 2.56
C THR A 117 19.86 -30.44 3.39
N THR A 118 19.75 -31.75 3.36
CA THR A 118 20.61 -32.68 4.09
C THR A 118 21.68 -33.26 3.16
N ALA A 119 22.42 -32.41 2.46
CA ALA A 119 23.48 -32.85 1.57
C ALA A 119 24.86 -32.53 2.18
N THR A 120 25.80 -33.45 1.98
CA THR A 120 27.22 -33.16 2.22
C THR A 120 27.82 -32.47 0.99
N TRP A 121 28.57 -31.42 1.20
CA TRP A 121 29.27 -30.70 0.13
C TRP A 121 30.73 -30.45 0.54
N THR A 122 31.60 -30.40 -0.43
CA THR A 122 33.03 -30.15 -0.22
C THR A 122 33.48 -28.77 -0.70
N THR A 123 32.85 -28.24 -1.74
CA THR A 123 33.26 -26.98 -2.36
C THR A 123 32.14 -25.96 -2.47
N SER A 124 30.92 -26.39 -2.75
CA SER A 124 29.78 -25.49 -2.87
C SER A 124 28.47 -26.15 -2.46
N ALA A 125 27.57 -25.36 -1.96
CA ALA A 125 26.17 -25.72 -1.76
C ALA A 125 25.31 -24.69 -2.47
N VAL A 126 24.37 -25.16 -3.28
CA VAL A 126 23.39 -24.31 -3.96
C VAL A 126 22.01 -24.60 -3.40
N LEU A 127 21.39 -23.57 -2.83
CA LEU A 127 20.01 -23.64 -2.37
C LEU A 127 19.15 -22.74 -3.25
N THR A 128 18.18 -23.34 -3.91
CA THR A 128 17.21 -22.62 -4.73
C THR A 128 15.86 -22.60 -4.05
N LYS A 129 15.29 -21.43 -3.88
CA LYS A 129 13.93 -21.24 -3.39
C LYS A 129 13.13 -20.39 -4.36
N THR A 130 12.00 -20.91 -4.81
CA THR A 130 11.08 -20.20 -5.69
C THR A 130 9.94 -19.60 -4.89
N PHE A 131 9.72 -18.31 -5.06
CA PHE A 131 8.55 -17.59 -4.56
C PHE A 131 7.64 -17.31 -5.74
N THR A 132 6.41 -17.80 -5.66
CA THR A 132 5.43 -17.65 -6.74
C THR A 132 4.35 -16.67 -6.33
N PHE A 133 4.15 -15.67 -7.16
CA PHE A 133 3.04 -14.71 -7.03
C PHE A 133 1.97 -15.05 -8.08
N PRO A 134 0.67 -14.83 -7.77
CA PRO A 134 -0.42 -15.13 -8.70
C PRO A 134 -0.32 -14.39 -10.03
N SER A 135 0.31 -13.21 -10.04
CA SER A 135 0.56 -12.41 -11.24
C SER A 135 1.71 -11.42 -11.03
N ALA A 136 2.21 -10.84 -12.11
CA ALA A 136 3.21 -9.77 -12.06
C ALA A 136 2.68 -8.52 -11.32
N ASN A 137 1.39 -8.24 -11.41
CA ASN A 137 0.77 -7.14 -10.66
C ASN A 137 0.78 -7.41 -9.15
N GLN A 138 0.49 -8.63 -8.72
CA GLN A 138 0.53 -8.99 -7.29
C GLN A 138 1.95 -8.87 -6.73
N LEU A 139 2.96 -9.29 -7.49
CA LEU A 139 4.35 -9.07 -7.13
C LEU A 139 4.66 -7.58 -6.93
N ARG A 140 4.20 -6.74 -7.87
CA ARG A 140 4.37 -5.28 -7.80
C ARG A 140 3.68 -4.69 -6.57
N TYR A 141 2.42 -5.05 -6.32
CA TYR A 141 1.66 -4.55 -5.15
C TYR A 141 2.30 -4.96 -3.83
N TYR A 142 2.78 -6.18 -3.73
CA TYR A 142 3.49 -6.66 -2.56
C TYR A 142 4.70 -5.77 -2.21
N PHE A 143 5.56 -5.50 -3.19
CA PHE A 143 6.73 -4.65 -2.95
C PHE A 143 6.36 -3.17 -2.79
N ASN A 144 5.35 -2.66 -3.49
CA ASN A 144 4.83 -1.31 -3.31
C ASN A 144 4.33 -1.07 -1.87
N ALA A 145 3.71 -2.07 -1.27
CA ALA A 145 3.26 -2.03 0.12
C ALA A 145 4.40 -2.23 1.15
N GLY A 146 5.64 -2.27 0.71
CA GLY A 146 6.79 -2.47 1.59
C GLY A 146 7.09 -3.93 1.93
N GLY A 147 6.50 -4.85 1.18
CA GLY A 147 6.81 -6.27 1.29
C GLY A 147 8.29 -6.54 1.04
N MET A 148 8.85 -7.51 1.73
CA MET A 148 10.24 -7.90 1.60
C MET A 148 10.40 -9.42 1.61
N LEU A 149 11.42 -9.89 0.92
CA LEU A 149 11.87 -11.27 1.03
C LEU A 149 12.99 -11.31 2.05
N ARG A 150 12.81 -12.10 3.10
CA ARG A 150 13.83 -12.31 4.13
C ARG A 150 14.39 -13.72 4.01
N PHE A 151 15.69 -13.80 3.97
CA PHE A 151 16.42 -15.07 3.95
C PHE A 151 17.12 -15.23 5.31
N SER A 152 16.93 -16.38 5.92
CA SER A 152 17.68 -16.81 7.10
C SER A 152 18.34 -18.14 6.80
N TRP A 153 19.60 -18.25 7.14
CA TRP A 153 20.42 -19.42 6.92
C TRP A 153 20.90 -19.95 8.26
N SER A 154 20.96 -21.24 8.37
CA SER A 154 21.62 -21.89 9.48
C SER A 154 22.25 -23.18 9.01
N ARG A 155 23.28 -23.59 9.70
CA ARG A 155 23.98 -24.81 9.42
C ARG A 155 24.12 -25.63 10.70
N SER A 156 23.99 -26.94 10.59
CA SER A 156 24.25 -27.86 11.69
C SER A 156 25.02 -29.09 11.18
N GLY A 157 25.71 -29.77 12.09
CA GLY A 157 26.48 -30.98 11.76
C GLY A 157 27.81 -30.68 11.06
N GLY A 158 28.40 -31.70 10.48
CA GLY A 158 29.70 -31.68 9.82
C GLY A 158 30.81 -32.30 10.68
N THR A 159 31.97 -32.57 10.06
CA THR A 159 33.14 -33.13 10.70
C THR A 159 33.92 -32.06 11.45
N SER A 160 34.53 -32.39 12.57
CA SER A 160 35.38 -31.46 13.34
C SER A 160 36.70 -31.18 12.60
N ASN A 161 36.70 -30.15 11.75
CA ASN A 161 37.89 -29.66 11.04
C ASN A 161 37.81 -28.15 10.80
N SER A 162 38.91 -27.54 10.38
CA SER A 162 39.03 -26.10 10.16
C SER A 162 38.03 -25.58 9.12
N GLN A 163 37.76 -26.36 8.05
CA GLN A 163 36.82 -26.00 7.04
C GLN A 163 35.41 -25.95 7.60
N ASN A 164 35.02 -26.93 8.41
CA ASN A 164 33.72 -26.95 9.06
C ASN A 164 33.53 -25.78 10.03
N THR A 165 34.59 -25.43 10.78
CA THR A 165 34.57 -24.24 11.65
C THR A 165 34.40 -22.96 10.85
N ALA A 166 35.10 -22.82 9.73
CA ALA A 166 34.96 -21.66 8.85
C ALA A 166 33.51 -21.50 8.31
N TRP A 167 32.88 -22.59 7.88
CA TRP A 167 31.48 -22.58 7.45
C TRP A 167 30.51 -22.24 8.59
N THR A 168 30.77 -22.72 9.81
CA THR A 168 29.93 -22.39 10.96
C THR A 168 29.97 -20.90 11.32
N ASN A 169 31.14 -20.28 11.11
CA ASN A 169 31.32 -18.85 11.40
C ASN A 169 30.72 -17.95 10.29
N LEU A 170 30.36 -18.49 9.13
CA LEU A 170 29.75 -17.74 8.03
C LEU A 170 28.23 -17.58 8.22
N PHE A 171 27.58 -18.46 8.96
CA PHE A 171 26.15 -18.51 9.22
C PHE A 171 25.83 -18.32 10.71
#